data_b8a7201018182a4c8ff140a7ff01e49b
#
_entry.id   b8a7201018182a4c8ff140a7ff01e49b
#
_cell.length_a   1.000
_cell.length_b   1.000
_cell.length_c   1.000
_cell.angle_alpha   90.00
_cell.angle_beta   90.00
_cell.angle_gamma   90.00
#
_symmetry.space_group_name_H-M   'P 1'
#
loop_
_entity.id
_entity.type
_entity.pdbx_description
1 polymer ?
#
loop_
_entity_poly.entity_id
_entity_poly.type
_entity_poly.pdbx_seq_one_letter_code
_entity_poly.pdbx_strand_id
1 'polypeptide(L)'
;MKKIFVTSGMLCTILTLSQTKKDSTTQKEIKEVVLVGKKPTVENKVDRTVFNVANSSILAGNTTWEVLKMTPLISVENDETLKSEGENVTVYINDRKSVFTGKELKEYLKTIPADNLMKIEVITNPSARYESAGSVINIVLKKLENEGVKGSVSLSNTQNKKNSQYSNFNLNYHKKNFTQTLSGGYSNGEYVYSSTNENYIYANKSLTNVITDSNNLNKVPTFSSTSELELDSKNNIGLILEYFQYKYNNNANAFGNSYLDTVFQNSFTQNQSTNGDHKSIGSNVFYKYYDKVKNKIFDVNIISNGL
;
A
#
# COMPACT_ATOMS: atom_id res chain seq x y z
N MET A 1 -2.35 37.24 -21.65
CA MET A 1 -1.86 35.86 -21.56
C MET A 1 -0.38 35.75 -22.01
N LYS A 2 0.56 36.45 -21.35
CA LYS A 2 2.00 36.47 -21.74
C LYS A 2 2.99 36.58 -20.56
N LYS A 3 2.61 36.15 -19.33
CA LYS A 3 3.50 36.30 -18.14
C LYS A 3 3.75 35.01 -17.32
N ILE A 4 3.40 33.82 -17.78
CA ILE A 4 3.56 32.54 -17.02
C ILE A 4 4.75 31.70 -17.49
N PHE A 5 5.43 32.05 -18.58
CA PHE A 5 6.50 31.21 -19.17
C PHE A 5 7.94 31.53 -18.71
N VAL A 6 8.18 32.52 -17.86
CA VAL A 6 9.54 32.96 -17.49
C VAL A 6 10.01 32.38 -16.15
N THR A 7 9.15 31.89 -15.29
CA THR A 7 9.53 31.36 -13.96
C THR A 7 9.91 29.88 -13.92
N SER A 8 9.62 29.12 -14.97
CA SER A 8 9.99 27.69 -15.02
C SER A 8 11.40 27.40 -15.51
N GLY A 9 12.08 28.37 -16.11
CA GLY A 9 13.42 28.22 -16.66
C GLY A 9 14.58 28.39 -15.67
N MET A 10 14.33 28.94 -14.48
CA MET A 10 15.41 29.35 -13.56
C MET A 10 15.76 28.33 -12.47
N LEU A 11 15.01 27.22 -12.37
CA LEU A 11 15.29 26.19 -11.36
C LEU A 11 16.21 25.06 -11.85
N CYS A 12 16.51 24.98 -13.14
CA CYS A 12 17.37 23.93 -13.72
C CYS A 12 18.87 24.27 -13.78
N THR A 13 19.30 25.47 -13.41
CA THR A 13 20.70 25.91 -13.61
C THR A 13 21.61 25.78 -12.39
N ILE A 14 21.16 25.26 -11.26
CA ILE A 14 21.96 25.19 -10.01
C ILE A 14 22.67 23.82 -9.82
N LEU A 15 22.48 22.84 -10.69
CA LEU A 15 23.03 21.49 -10.49
C LEU A 15 24.31 21.15 -11.26
N THR A 16 25.02 22.11 -11.88
CA THR A 16 26.16 21.78 -12.74
C THR A 16 27.57 22.20 -12.23
N LEU A 17 27.73 22.51 -10.96
CA LEU A 17 29.07 22.86 -10.43
C LEU A 17 29.43 22.00 -9.21
N SER A 18 29.86 20.78 -9.43
CA SER A 18 30.83 20.10 -8.54
C SER A 18 31.37 18.81 -9.18
N GLN A 19 32.37 18.93 -10.02
CA GLN A 19 33.26 17.82 -10.33
C GLN A 19 34.71 18.28 -10.07
N THR A 20 35.21 18.00 -8.90
CA THR A 20 36.66 18.05 -8.61
C THR A 20 37.27 16.68 -8.89
N LYS A 21 38.11 16.62 -9.91
CA LYS A 21 38.94 15.46 -10.24
C LYS A 21 40.02 15.30 -9.18
N LYS A 22 40.05 14.19 -8.48
CA LYS A 22 41.13 13.83 -7.55
C LYS A 22 41.86 12.62 -8.13
N ASP A 23 43.10 12.81 -8.60
CA ASP A 23 44.00 11.73 -8.95
C ASP A 23 44.38 10.94 -7.68
N SER A 24 44.20 9.66 -7.73
CA SER A 24 44.58 8.75 -6.65
C SER A 24 45.25 7.52 -7.24
N THR A 25 46.51 7.39 -6.98
CA THR A 25 47.32 6.19 -7.19
C THR A 25 46.73 5.01 -6.46
N THR A 26 46.32 3.99 -7.20
CA THR A 26 45.60 2.82 -6.69
C THR A 26 46.59 1.77 -6.20
N GLN A 27 46.71 1.59 -4.89
CA GLN A 27 47.11 0.30 -4.33
C GLN A 27 45.94 -0.69 -4.49
N LYS A 28 46.20 -1.78 -5.18
CA LYS A 28 45.22 -2.85 -5.43
C LYS A 28 45.11 -3.73 -4.17
N GLU A 29 44.28 -3.33 -3.25
CA GLU A 29 43.86 -4.21 -2.17
C GLU A 29 42.97 -5.32 -2.76
N ILE A 30 43.34 -6.58 -2.56
CA ILE A 30 42.51 -7.74 -2.93
C ILE A 30 41.35 -7.76 -1.93
N LYS A 31 40.20 -7.21 -2.33
CA LYS A 31 38.98 -7.32 -1.55
C LYS A 31 38.55 -8.78 -1.51
N GLU A 32 38.41 -9.29 -0.31
CA GLU A 32 37.79 -10.58 -0.02
C GLU A 32 36.43 -10.63 -0.75
N VAL A 33 36.26 -11.61 -1.64
CA VAL A 33 35.00 -11.84 -2.33
C VAL A 33 34.08 -12.57 -1.37
N VAL A 34 33.30 -11.83 -0.61
CA VAL A 34 32.21 -12.39 0.17
C VAL A 34 31.15 -12.88 -0.81
N LEU A 35 31.08 -14.19 -1.00
CA LEU A 35 29.99 -14.84 -1.74
C LEU A 35 28.69 -14.69 -0.93
N VAL A 36 27.96 -13.62 -1.19
CA VAL A 36 26.61 -13.47 -0.65
C VAL A 36 25.70 -14.38 -1.46
N GLY A 37 25.38 -15.56 -0.91
CA GLY A 37 24.41 -16.46 -1.48
C GLY A 37 23.04 -15.74 -1.58
N LYS A 38 22.49 -15.63 -2.78
CA LYS A 38 21.11 -15.11 -2.97
C LYS A 38 20.15 -16.04 -2.24
N LYS A 39 19.37 -15.51 -1.31
CA LYS A 39 18.25 -16.26 -0.72
C LYS A 39 17.24 -16.61 -1.81
N PRO A 40 16.60 -17.79 -1.75
CA PRO A 40 15.54 -18.15 -2.69
C PRO A 40 14.39 -17.13 -2.60
N THR A 41 13.73 -16.87 -3.72
CA THR A 41 12.61 -15.91 -3.78
C THR A 41 11.46 -16.34 -2.88
N VAL A 42 11.17 -17.64 -2.81
CA VAL A 42 10.18 -18.24 -1.91
C VAL A 42 10.88 -19.23 -0.99
N GLU A 43 10.64 -19.13 0.29
CA GLU A 43 11.20 -20.00 1.34
C GLU A 43 10.05 -20.47 2.24
N ASN A 44 9.81 -21.78 2.25
CA ASN A 44 8.83 -22.38 3.16
C ASN A 44 9.50 -22.74 4.48
N LYS A 45 8.99 -22.18 5.57
CA LYS A 45 9.35 -22.48 6.95
C LYS A 45 8.26 -23.31 7.61
N VAL A 46 8.52 -23.80 8.81
CA VAL A 46 7.57 -24.66 9.53
C VAL A 46 6.25 -23.93 9.85
N ASP A 47 6.32 -22.60 10.11
CA ASP A 47 5.21 -21.79 10.57
C ASP A 47 4.74 -20.73 9.54
N ARG A 48 5.49 -20.56 8.44
CA ARG A 48 5.21 -19.50 7.45
C ARG A 48 5.87 -19.74 6.10
N THR A 49 5.30 -19.15 5.08
CA THR A 49 5.95 -18.97 3.79
C THR A 49 6.52 -17.56 3.69
N VAL A 50 7.81 -17.45 3.34
CA VAL A 50 8.52 -16.17 3.22
C VAL A 50 8.78 -15.87 1.75
N PHE A 51 8.30 -14.74 1.28
CA PHE A 51 8.61 -14.20 -0.02
C PHE A 51 9.71 -13.14 0.11
N ASN A 52 10.95 -13.49 -0.30
CA ASN A 52 12.12 -12.62 -0.21
C ASN A 52 12.13 -11.62 -1.38
N VAL A 53 11.54 -10.46 -1.18
CA VAL A 53 11.32 -9.44 -2.21
C VAL A 53 12.60 -8.69 -2.54
N ALA A 54 13.48 -8.46 -1.57
CA ALA A 54 14.66 -7.60 -1.69
C ALA A 54 15.61 -7.95 -2.85
N ASN A 55 15.58 -9.19 -3.32
CA ASN A 55 16.42 -9.70 -4.40
C ASN A 55 15.64 -10.02 -5.68
N SER A 56 14.37 -9.60 -5.75
CA SER A 56 13.49 -9.85 -6.89
C SER A 56 13.52 -8.71 -7.89
N SER A 57 13.42 -9.03 -9.18
CA SER A 57 13.23 -8.05 -10.25
C SER A 57 11.85 -7.37 -10.24
N ILE A 58 10.92 -7.84 -9.40
CA ILE A 58 9.55 -7.33 -9.28
C ILE A 58 9.51 -5.93 -8.62
N LEU A 59 10.60 -5.49 -7.98
CA LEU A 59 10.61 -4.25 -7.20
C LEU A 59 10.52 -2.98 -8.06
N ALA A 60 11.18 -2.98 -9.22
CA ALA A 60 11.37 -1.76 -9.99
C ALA A 60 10.03 -1.15 -10.43
N GLY A 61 9.73 0.04 -9.95
CA GLY A 61 8.57 0.82 -10.33
C GLY A 61 7.24 0.38 -9.72
N ASN A 62 7.22 -0.68 -8.90
CA ASN A 62 6.02 -1.16 -8.20
C ASN A 62 5.88 -0.52 -6.82
N THR A 63 4.65 -0.54 -6.31
CA THR A 63 4.33 -0.25 -4.91
C THR A 63 4.24 -1.54 -4.10
N THR A 64 4.22 -1.40 -2.78
CA THR A 64 4.02 -2.56 -1.89
C THR A 64 2.71 -3.29 -2.18
N TRP A 65 1.65 -2.57 -2.58
CA TRP A 65 0.37 -3.17 -2.95
C TRP A 65 0.47 -4.07 -4.19
N GLU A 66 1.15 -3.61 -5.26
CA GLU A 66 1.36 -4.43 -6.45
C GLU A 66 2.17 -5.69 -6.15
N VAL A 67 3.19 -5.58 -5.28
CA VAL A 67 3.99 -6.75 -4.88
C VAL A 67 3.16 -7.76 -4.08
N LEU A 68 2.26 -7.30 -3.19
CA LEU A 68 1.34 -8.20 -2.48
C LEU A 68 0.46 -9.00 -3.43
N LYS A 69 -0.04 -8.40 -4.51
CA LYS A 69 -0.85 -9.10 -5.53
C LYS A 69 -0.07 -10.20 -6.27
N MET A 70 1.24 -10.12 -6.29
CA MET A 70 2.14 -11.10 -6.91
C MET A 70 2.75 -12.08 -5.89
N THR A 71 2.43 -11.93 -4.61
CA THR A 71 2.96 -12.79 -3.54
C THR A 71 2.21 -14.12 -3.51
N PRO A 72 2.91 -15.27 -3.47
CA PRO A 72 2.28 -16.57 -3.34
C PRO A 72 1.36 -16.65 -2.12
N LEU A 73 0.27 -17.44 -2.22
CA LEU A 73 -0.75 -17.67 -1.19
C LEU A 73 -1.60 -16.43 -0.86
N ILE A 74 -1.40 -15.30 -1.55
CA ILE A 74 -2.21 -14.09 -1.38
C ILE A 74 -3.11 -13.93 -2.59
N SER A 75 -4.37 -13.67 -2.36
CA SER A 75 -5.35 -13.24 -3.36
C SER A 75 -6.00 -11.92 -2.96
N VAL A 76 -6.48 -11.19 -3.96
CA VAL A 76 -7.15 -9.89 -3.75
C VAL A 76 -8.55 -9.98 -4.32
N GLU A 77 -9.55 -9.82 -3.46
CA GLU A 77 -10.96 -9.74 -3.86
C GLU A 77 -11.41 -8.29 -3.96
N ASN A 78 -12.23 -8.00 -4.98
CA ASN A 78 -12.79 -6.66 -5.25
C ASN A 78 -11.72 -5.54 -5.27
N ASP A 79 -10.47 -5.91 -5.63
CA ASP A 79 -9.30 -5.01 -5.66
C ASP A 79 -8.96 -4.32 -4.33
N GLU A 80 -9.51 -4.75 -3.22
CA GLU A 80 -9.33 -4.13 -1.89
C GLU A 80 -9.12 -5.13 -0.75
N THR A 81 -9.72 -6.31 -0.83
CA THR A 81 -9.71 -7.29 0.26
C THR A 81 -8.63 -8.33 0.06
N LEU A 82 -7.66 -8.37 0.97
CA LEU A 82 -6.63 -9.41 0.97
C LEU A 82 -7.16 -10.69 1.59
N LYS A 83 -6.84 -11.82 0.95
CA LYS A 83 -7.12 -13.16 1.46
C LYS A 83 -5.88 -14.04 1.32
N SER A 84 -5.78 -15.06 2.16
CA SER A 84 -4.81 -16.14 2.04
C SER A 84 -5.54 -17.47 2.09
N GLU A 85 -5.36 -18.30 1.05
CA GLU A 85 -6.04 -19.59 0.91
C GLU A 85 -7.58 -19.50 1.06
N GLY A 86 -8.18 -18.39 0.62
CA GLY A 86 -9.62 -18.11 0.74
C GLY A 86 -10.07 -17.53 2.09
N GLU A 87 -9.20 -17.52 3.10
CA GLU A 87 -9.49 -17.00 4.43
C GLU A 87 -9.16 -15.50 4.55
N ASN A 88 -9.87 -14.83 5.45
CA ASN A 88 -9.58 -13.44 5.78
C ASN A 88 -8.21 -13.33 6.46
N VAL A 89 -7.50 -12.23 6.18
CA VAL A 89 -6.16 -12.00 6.75
C VAL A 89 -6.14 -10.77 7.64
N THR A 90 -5.25 -10.83 8.66
CA THR A 90 -4.84 -9.66 9.41
C THR A 90 -3.46 -9.23 8.92
N VAL A 91 -3.29 -7.96 8.56
CA VAL A 91 -2.02 -7.44 8.06
C VAL A 91 -1.22 -6.82 9.17
N TYR A 92 0.05 -7.18 9.19
CA TYR A 92 1.08 -6.62 10.07
C TYR A 92 2.15 -5.93 9.23
N ILE A 93 2.73 -4.86 9.76
CA ILE A 93 3.85 -4.15 9.16
C ILE A 93 4.96 -4.06 10.20
N ASN A 94 6.12 -4.66 9.90
CA ASN A 94 7.23 -4.81 10.85
C ASN A 94 6.80 -5.42 12.19
N ASP A 95 6.04 -6.52 12.13
CA ASP A 95 5.46 -7.24 13.29
C ASP A 95 4.40 -6.44 14.09
N ARG A 96 3.88 -5.34 13.59
CA ARG A 96 2.82 -4.55 14.22
C ARG A 96 1.54 -4.64 13.42
N LYS A 97 0.42 -4.88 14.10
CA LYS A 97 -0.90 -4.93 13.48
C LYS A 97 -1.21 -3.58 12.81
N SER A 98 -1.57 -3.62 11.53
CA SER A 98 -2.03 -2.43 10.83
C SER A 98 -3.39 -2.00 11.38
N VAL A 99 -3.57 -0.71 11.60
CA VAL A 99 -4.88 -0.12 11.93
C VAL A 99 -5.74 0.01 10.68
N PHE A 100 -5.12 0.12 9.51
CA PHE A 100 -5.82 0.19 8.24
C PHE A 100 -6.24 -1.19 7.73
N THR A 101 -7.42 -1.26 7.14
CA THR A 101 -7.98 -2.46 6.52
C THR A 101 -8.60 -2.12 5.16
N GLY A 102 -8.84 -3.12 4.31
CA GLY A 102 -9.51 -2.94 3.03
C GLY A 102 -8.91 -1.81 2.19
N LYS A 103 -9.74 -0.86 1.79
CA LYS A 103 -9.35 0.27 0.94
C LYS A 103 -8.30 1.18 1.57
N GLU A 104 -8.40 1.43 2.88
CA GLU A 104 -7.43 2.26 3.61
C GLU A 104 -6.04 1.64 3.54
N LEU A 105 -5.94 0.34 3.82
CA LEU A 105 -4.71 -0.43 3.74
C LEU A 105 -4.13 -0.43 2.33
N LYS A 106 -4.95 -0.62 1.31
CA LYS A 106 -4.54 -0.55 -0.09
C LYS A 106 -3.89 0.79 -0.42
N GLU A 107 -4.60 1.90 -0.14
CA GLU A 107 -4.09 3.23 -0.46
C GLU A 107 -2.82 3.56 0.34
N TYR A 108 -2.75 3.14 1.60
CA TYR A 108 -1.53 3.27 2.40
C TYR A 108 -0.36 2.47 1.80
N LEU A 109 -0.55 1.21 1.45
CA LEU A 109 0.51 0.36 0.88
C LEU A 109 0.98 0.84 -0.50
N LYS A 110 0.16 1.57 -1.24
CA LYS A 110 0.59 2.25 -2.47
C LYS A 110 1.55 3.41 -2.20
N THR A 111 1.54 4.02 -1.02
CA THR A 111 2.51 5.07 -0.66
C THR A 111 3.90 4.52 -0.38
N ILE A 112 4.01 3.21 -0.13
CA ILE A 112 5.28 2.55 0.19
C ILE A 112 5.86 1.93 -1.09
N PRO A 113 7.00 2.44 -1.60
CA PRO A 113 7.67 1.86 -2.75
C PRO A 113 8.11 0.42 -2.46
N ALA A 114 8.00 -0.45 -3.46
CA ALA A 114 8.44 -1.84 -3.35
C ALA A 114 9.93 -1.97 -2.99
N ASP A 115 10.75 -1.01 -3.39
CA ASP A 115 12.18 -0.95 -3.03
C ASP A 115 12.44 -0.89 -1.52
N ASN A 116 11.45 -0.46 -0.73
CA ASN A 116 11.51 -0.46 0.72
C ASN A 116 11.14 -1.82 1.34
N LEU A 117 10.62 -2.77 0.54
CA LEU A 117 10.32 -4.11 1.02
C LEU A 117 11.60 -4.93 1.21
N MET A 118 11.67 -5.63 2.33
CA MET A 118 12.64 -6.69 2.56
C MET A 118 12.06 -8.06 2.21
N LYS A 119 10.91 -8.39 2.79
CA LYS A 119 10.19 -9.65 2.59
C LYS A 119 8.72 -9.50 2.96
N ILE A 120 7.91 -10.45 2.49
CA ILE A 120 6.53 -10.66 2.91
C ILE A 120 6.44 -12.05 3.52
N GLU A 121 5.86 -12.17 4.69
CA GLU A 121 5.65 -13.43 5.39
C GLU A 121 4.14 -13.74 5.41
N VAL A 122 3.77 -14.91 4.91
CA VAL A 122 2.39 -15.42 4.97
C VAL A 122 2.35 -16.53 6.01
N ILE A 123 1.56 -16.33 7.06
CA ILE A 123 1.45 -17.20 8.23
C ILE A 123 0.00 -17.72 8.25
N THR A 124 -0.19 -18.93 7.74
CA THR A 124 -1.54 -19.52 7.62
C THR A 124 -2.06 -20.06 8.94
N ASN A 125 -1.16 -20.38 9.87
CA ASN A 125 -1.52 -20.82 11.21
C ASN A 125 -0.79 -19.98 12.27
N PRO A 126 -1.28 -18.75 12.52
CA PRO A 126 -0.59 -17.81 13.42
C PRO A 126 -0.63 -18.29 14.87
N SER A 127 0.49 -18.15 15.57
CA SER A 127 0.55 -18.36 17.01
C SER A 127 -0.21 -17.28 17.78
N ALA A 128 -0.46 -17.49 19.08
CA ALA A 128 -1.15 -16.54 19.96
C ALA A 128 -0.46 -15.16 20.07
N ARG A 129 0.73 -15.01 19.55
CA ARG A 129 1.43 -13.72 19.40
C ARG A 129 0.68 -12.74 18.48
N TYR A 130 -0.04 -13.28 17.52
CA TYR A 130 -0.79 -12.48 16.55
C TYR A 130 -2.26 -12.39 16.96
N GLU A 131 -2.77 -11.17 17.05
CA GLU A 131 -4.21 -10.92 17.24
C GLU A 131 -4.94 -11.12 15.90
N SER A 132 -5.15 -12.36 15.51
CA SER A 132 -5.82 -12.69 14.26
C SER A 132 -6.79 -13.84 14.45
N ALA A 133 -7.95 -13.75 13.81
CA ALA A 133 -8.92 -14.83 13.72
C ALA A 133 -8.67 -15.77 12.52
N GLY A 134 -7.72 -15.43 11.65
CA GLY A 134 -7.35 -16.16 10.44
C GLY A 134 -5.87 -16.01 10.14
N SER A 135 -5.49 -16.15 8.88
CA SER A 135 -4.10 -16.00 8.44
C SER A 135 -3.53 -14.61 8.70
N VAL A 136 -2.21 -14.51 8.79
CA VAL A 136 -1.49 -13.24 8.97
C VAL A 136 -0.57 -12.99 7.78
N ILE A 137 -0.57 -11.77 7.27
CA ILE A 137 0.43 -11.27 6.32
C ILE A 137 1.30 -10.26 7.06
N ASN A 138 2.60 -10.56 7.22
CA ASN A 138 3.55 -9.62 7.81
C ASN A 138 4.46 -9.03 6.73
N ILE A 139 4.32 -7.74 6.51
CA ILE A 139 5.10 -6.94 5.55
C ILE A 139 6.33 -6.41 6.29
N VAL A 140 7.51 -6.91 5.93
CA VAL A 140 8.76 -6.49 6.56
C VAL A 140 9.47 -5.49 5.66
N LEU A 141 9.63 -4.28 6.15
CA LEU A 141 10.32 -3.20 5.45
C LEU A 141 11.83 -3.21 5.76
N LYS A 142 12.62 -2.73 4.81
CA LYS A 142 14.06 -2.51 5.00
C LYS A 142 14.27 -1.39 6.01
N LYS A 143 15.14 -1.62 6.99
CA LYS A 143 15.67 -0.54 7.84
C LYS A 143 16.88 0.10 7.15
N LEU A 144 17.09 1.38 7.39
CA LEU A 144 18.35 2.02 7.04
C LEU A 144 19.43 1.49 7.98
N GLU A 145 20.43 0.81 7.43
CA GLU A 145 21.57 0.28 8.20
C GLU A 145 22.58 1.38 8.57
N ASN A 146 22.71 2.38 7.70
CA ASN A 146 23.61 3.51 7.88
C ASN A 146 22.85 4.79 8.24
N GLU A 147 23.52 5.67 8.99
CA GLU A 147 22.97 7.01 9.27
C GLU A 147 22.78 7.79 7.96
N GLY A 148 21.68 8.52 7.89
CA GLY A 148 21.38 9.34 6.71
C GLY A 148 19.89 9.51 6.45
N VAL A 149 19.61 10.00 5.25
CA VAL A 149 18.26 10.22 4.73
C VAL A 149 18.13 9.49 3.40
N LYS A 150 17.04 8.72 3.25
CA LYS A 150 16.65 8.10 1.99
C LYS A 150 15.21 8.45 1.70
N GLY A 151 14.90 8.93 0.51
CA GLY A 151 13.54 9.26 0.14
C GLY A 151 13.25 8.97 -1.31
N SER A 152 11.97 8.97 -1.62
CA SER A 152 11.43 8.84 -2.97
C SER A 152 10.20 9.69 -3.14
N VAL A 153 9.98 10.19 -4.34
CA VAL A 153 8.75 10.82 -4.79
C VAL A 153 8.33 10.12 -6.06
N SER A 154 7.06 9.79 -6.17
CA SER A 154 6.49 9.20 -7.37
C SER A 154 5.26 9.99 -7.80
N LEU A 155 5.18 10.25 -9.10
CA LEU A 155 4.04 10.89 -9.75
C LEU A 155 3.58 9.97 -10.88
N SER A 156 2.30 9.65 -10.91
CA SER A 156 1.70 8.84 -11.95
C SER A 156 0.45 9.52 -12.48
N ASN A 157 0.30 9.49 -13.79
CA ASN A 157 -0.90 9.95 -14.48
C ASN A 157 -1.36 8.86 -15.44
N THR A 158 -2.58 8.40 -15.26
CA THR A 158 -3.19 7.37 -16.10
C THR A 158 -4.35 7.99 -16.85
N GLN A 159 -4.30 7.91 -18.17
CA GLN A 159 -5.34 8.39 -19.06
C GLN A 159 -6.06 7.20 -19.68
N ASN A 160 -7.29 6.97 -19.22
CA ASN A 160 -8.27 6.07 -19.85
C ASN A 160 -9.41 6.90 -20.45
N LYS A 161 -10.67 6.48 -20.33
CA LYS A 161 -11.83 7.33 -20.65
C LYS A 161 -11.81 8.63 -19.83
N LYS A 162 -11.28 8.57 -18.62
CA LYS A 162 -11.07 9.68 -17.70
C LYS A 162 -9.63 9.69 -17.19
N ASN A 163 -9.23 10.79 -16.56
CA ASN A 163 -7.89 10.97 -16.03
C ASN A 163 -7.83 10.58 -14.56
N SER A 164 -6.76 9.87 -14.18
CA SER A 164 -6.46 9.55 -12.80
C SER A 164 -5.01 9.92 -12.49
N GLN A 165 -4.81 10.63 -11.38
CA GLN A 165 -3.52 11.12 -10.92
C GLN A 165 -3.21 10.51 -9.56
N TYR A 166 -1.98 10.11 -9.39
CA TYR A 166 -1.47 9.59 -8.13
C TYR A 166 -0.11 10.21 -7.84
N SER A 167 0.07 10.70 -6.63
CA SER A 167 1.35 11.21 -6.14
C SER A 167 1.64 10.61 -4.78
N ASN A 168 2.88 10.25 -4.53
CA ASN A 168 3.33 9.83 -3.22
C ASN A 168 4.75 10.34 -2.91
N PHE A 169 5.06 10.35 -1.64
CA PHE A 169 6.42 10.51 -1.13
C PHE A 169 6.66 9.51 0.00
N ASN A 170 7.91 9.12 0.14
CA ASN A 170 8.41 8.35 1.27
C ASN A 170 9.77 8.91 1.68
N LEU A 171 9.97 9.12 2.98
CA LEU A 171 11.21 9.62 3.55
C LEU A 171 11.58 8.78 4.76
N ASN A 172 12.79 8.24 4.75
CA ASN A 172 13.39 7.51 5.86
C ASN A 172 14.61 8.29 6.34
N TYR A 173 14.64 8.58 7.63
CA TYR A 173 15.75 9.22 8.31
C TYR A 173 16.24 8.29 9.43
N HIS A 174 17.56 8.10 9.52
CA HIS A 174 18.17 7.34 10.59
C HIS A 174 19.40 8.09 11.11
N LYS A 175 19.46 8.26 12.42
CA LYS A 175 20.65 8.83 13.10
C LYS A 175 20.79 8.19 14.47
N LYS A 176 21.93 7.54 14.70
CA LYS A 176 22.23 6.80 15.93
C LYS A 176 21.13 5.77 16.24
N ASN A 177 20.43 5.97 17.33
CA ASN A 177 19.35 5.12 17.82
C ASN A 177 17.95 5.62 17.45
N PHE A 178 17.83 6.68 16.64
CA PHE A 178 16.54 7.24 16.22
C PHE A 178 16.29 6.98 14.73
N THR A 179 15.11 6.47 14.43
CA THR A 179 14.62 6.28 13.07
C THR A 179 13.27 6.97 12.89
N GLN A 180 13.12 7.72 11.80
CA GLN A 180 11.89 8.36 11.40
C GLN A 180 11.53 7.93 9.99
N THR A 181 10.32 7.44 9.79
CA THR A 181 9.74 7.17 8.47
C THR A 181 8.51 8.06 8.27
N LEU A 182 8.47 8.80 7.18
CA LEU A 182 7.32 9.58 6.75
C LEU A 182 6.87 9.06 5.39
N SER A 183 5.57 8.83 5.25
CA SER A 183 4.96 8.44 3.98
C SER A 183 3.70 9.25 3.76
N GLY A 184 3.44 9.64 2.53
CA GLY A 184 2.19 10.29 2.19
C GLY A 184 1.82 10.09 0.74
N GLY A 185 0.54 10.16 0.44
CA GLY A 185 0.01 9.99 -0.89
C GLY A 185 -1.24 10.82 -1.13
N TYR A 186 -1.48 11.12 -2.38
CA TYR A 186 -2.73 11.70 -2.83
C TYR A 186 -3.16 11.06 -4.14
N SER A 187 -4.32 10.44 -4.13
CA SER A 187 -4.97 9.89 -5.32
C SER A 187 -6.16 10.76 -5.69
N ASN A 188 -6.25 11.14 -6.95
CA ASN A 188 -7.39 11.81 -7.53
C ASN A 188 -7.73 11.10 -8.83
N GLY A 189 -8.80 10.31 -8.82
CA GLY A 189 -9.16 9.47 -9.95
C GLY A 189 -10.62 9.62 -10.34
N GLU A 190 -10.87 9.70 -11.63
CA GLU A 190 -12.20 9.61 -12.22
C GLU A 190 -12.30 8.33 -13.06
N TYR A 191 -13.31 7.50 -12.76
CA TYR A 191 -13.52 6.20 -13.38
C TYR A 191 -14.92 6.10 -13.94
N VAL A 192 -15.02 5.66 -15.19
CA VAL A 192 -16.30 5.39 -15.85
C VAL A 192 -16.37 3.92 -16.17
N TYR A 193 -17.44 3.30 -15.77
CA TYR A 193 -17.73 1.91 -16.15
C TYR A 193 -19.21 1.75 -16.52
N SER A 194 -19.47 0.77 -17.37
CA SER A 194 -20.81 0.36 -17.75
C SER A 194 -20.99 -1.10 -17.38
N SER A 195 -22.12 -1.43 -16.80
CA SER A 195 -22.52 -2.80 -16.47
C SER A 195 -23.89 -3.12 -17.04
N THR A 196 -24.06 -4.37 -17.47
CA THR A 196 -25.37 -4.90 -17.89
C THR A 196 -25.76 -6.02 -16.94
N ASN A 197 -26.96 -5.90 -16.38
CA ASN A 197 -27.56 -6.90 -15.52
C ASN A 197 -28.83 -7.45 -16.16
N GLU A 198 -28.90 -8.77 -16.28
CA GLU A 198 -30.10 -9.48 -16.72
C GLU A 198 -30.64 -10.30 -15.55
N ASN A 199 -31.86 -10.02 -15.15
CA ASN A 199 -32.56 -10.77 -14.11
C ASN A 199 -33.77 -11.47 -14.71
N TYR A 200 -33.75 -12.81 -14.70
CA TYR A 200 -34.83 -13.65 -15.18
C TYR A 200 -35.50 -14.38 -14.01
N ILE A 201 -36.82 -14.17 -13.82
CA ILE A 201 -37.62 -14.85 -12.80
C ILE A 201 -38.44 -15.93 -13.48
N TYR A 202 -38.07 -17.19 -13.28
CA TYR A 202 -38.70 -18.36 -13.91
C TYR A 202 -40.20 -18.54 -13.55
N ALA A 203 -40.55 -18.19 -12.32
CA ALA A 203 -41.94 -18.42 -11.81
C ALA A 203 -43.01 -17.71 -12.62
N ASN A 204 -42.73 -16.51 -13.12
CA ASN A 204 -43.63 -15.68 -13.92
C ASN A 204 -43.07 -15.33 -15.30
N LYS A 205 -41.94 -15.95 -15.70
CA LYS A 205 -41.25 -15.69 -16.97
C LYS A 205 -40.94 -14.21 -17.20
N SER A 206 -40.63 -13.46 -16.15
CA SER A 206 -40.27 -12.08 -16.28
C SER A 206 -38.75 -11.92 -16.51
N LEU A 207 -38.38 -11.07 -17.42
CA LEU A 207 -36.99 -10.67 -17.71
C LEU A 207 -36.86 -9.16 -17.50
N THR A 208 -35.84 -8.76 -16.74
CA THR A 208 -35.46 -7.35 -16.62
C THR A 208 -34.00 -7.23 -17.06
N ASN A 209 -33.74 -6.38 -18.07
CA ASN A 209 -32.42 -6.05 -18.53
C ASN A 209 -32.12 -4.60 -18.16
N VAL A 210 -31.02 -4.36 -17.42
CA VAL A 210 -30.61 -3.03 -16.96
C VAL A 210 -29.19 -2.75 -17.36
N ILE A 211 -28.99 -1.65 -18.09
CA ILE A 211 -27.68 -1.09 -18.39
C ILE A 211 -27.44 0.08 -17.43
N THR A 212 -26.33 0.05 -16.71
CA THR A 212 -25.97 1.10 -15.77
C THR A 212 -24.64 1.71 -16.18
N ASP A 213 -24.62 3.00 -16.45
CA ASP A 213 -23.43 3.80 -16.68
C ASP A 213 -23.09 4.58 -15.40
N SER A 214 -21.87 4.40 -14.91
CA SER A 214 -21.42 5.00 -13.66
C SER A 214 -20.18 5.85 -13.88
N ASN A 215 -20.18 7.02 -13.21
CA ASN A 215 -19.02 7.92 -13.13
C ASN A 215 -18.66 8.12 -11.67
N ASN A 216 -17.47 7.68 -11.29
CA ASN A 216 -16.94 7.74 -9.93
C ASN A 216 -15.76 8.69 -9.87
N LEU A 217 -15.84 9.71 -9.03
CA LEU A 217 -14.72 10.58 -8.68
C LEU A 217 -14.27 10.25 -7.26
N ASN A 218 -13.00 9.92 -7.10
CA ASN A 218 -12.38 9.58 -5.81
C ASN A 218 -11.22 10.51 -5.51
N LYS A 219 -11.13 10.98 -4.26
CA LYS A 219 -9.99 11.76 -3.74
C LYS A 219 -9.53 11.13 -2.44
N VAL A 220 -8.27 10.73 -2.38
CA VAL A 220 -7.75 9.93 -1.27
C VAL A 220 -6.40 10.47 -0.81
N PRO A 221 -6.36 11.45 0.11
CA PRO A 221 -5.15 11.80 0.85
C PRO A 221 -4.85 10.74 1.91
N THR A 222 -3.56 10.37 2.01
CA THR A 222 -3.02 9.45 3.03
C THR A 222 -1.75 10.04 3.62
N PHE A 223 -1.50 9.78 4.90
CA PHE A 223 -0.27 10.15 5.59
C PHE A 223 0.06 9.14 6.68
N SER A 224 1.33 8.84 6.85
CA SER A 224 1.84 8.00 7.95
C SER A 224 3.18 8.53 8.44
N SER A 225 3.37 8.50 9.75
CA SER A 225 4.60 8.87 10.43
C SER A 225 4.94 7.80 11.45
N THR A 226 6.12 7.19 11.34
CA THR A 226 6.65 6.22 12.28
C THR A 226 7.94 6.74 12.88
N SER A 227 7.96 6.96 14.19
CA SER A 227 9.12 7.36 14.98
C SER A 227 9.55 6.21 15.87
N GLU A 228 10.79 5.79 15.79
CA GLU A 228 11.37 4.72 16.62
C GLU A 228 12.63 5.21 17.32
N LEU A 229 12.76 4.87 18.60
CA LEU A 229 13.93 5.13 19.42
C LEU A 229 14.41 3.83 20.05
N GLU A 230 15.61 3.38 19.68
CA GLU A 230 16.30 2.26 20.31
C GLU A 230 16.93 2.76 21.61
N LEU A 231 16.37 2.36 22.76
CA LEU A 231 16.88 2.76 24.06
C LEU A 231 18.21 2.03 24.37
N ASP A 232 18.29 0.78 23.97
CA ASP A 232 19.47 -0.07 24.00
C ASP A 232 19.34 -1.24 23.00
N SER A 233 20.27 -2.20 23.01
CA SER A 233 20.27 -3.36 22.08
C SER A 233 19.07 -4.30 22.21
N LYS A 234 18.23 -4.14 23.23
CA LYS A 234 17.07 -4.99 23.51
C LYS A 234 15.76 -4.22 23.56
N ASN A 235 15.80 -2.93 23.83
CA ASN A 235 14.65 -2.09 24.12
C ASN A 235 14.41 -1.05 23.04
N ASN A 236 13.21 -1.03 22.48
CA ASN A 236 12.77 -0.08 21.46
C ASN A 236 11.40 0.49 21.85
N ILE A 237 11.24 1.79 21.72
CA ILE A 237 9.96 2.49 21.89
C ILE A 237 9.64 3.28 20.63
N GLY A 238 8.37 3.44 20.30
CA GLY A 238 8.01 4.26 19.16
C GLY A 238 6.55 4.69 19.13
N LEU A 239 6.29 5.54 18.14
CA LEU A 239 4.99 6.13 17.86
C LEU A 239 4.70 6.01 16.37
N ILE A 240 3.52 5.53 16.04
CA ILE A 240 2.97 5.53 14.70
C ILE A 240 1.75 6.46 14.70
N LEU A 241 1.69 7.33 13.70
CA LEU A 241 0.54 8.19 13.42
C LEU A 241 0.13 7.95 11.98
N GLU A 242 -1.16 7.76 11.75
CA GLU A 242 -1.72 7.45 10.45
C GLU A 242 -2.97 8.30 10.20
N TYR A 243 -3.09 8.79 8.98
CA TYR A 243 -4.25 9.55 8.51
C TYR A 243 -4.68 9.03 7.15
N PHE A 244 -5.97 8.81 7.00
CA PHE A 244 -6.62 8.44 5.76
C PHE A 244 -7.90 9.26 5.59
N GLN A 245 -8.18 9.68 4.37
CA GLN A 245 -9.49 10.22 4.00
C GLN A 245 -9.88 9.68 2.62
N TYR A 246 -11.14 9.34 2.48
CA TYR A 246 -11.72 8.91 1.23
C TYR A 246 -12.97 9.72 0.92
N LYS A 247 -12.84 10.64 -0.02
CA LYS A 247 -13.97 11.39 -0.59
C LYS A 247 -14.35 10.78 -1.91
N TYR A 248 -15.63 10.52 -2.08
CA TYR A 248 -16.15 10.00 -3.33
C TYR A 248 -17.44 10.70 -3.75
N ASN A 249 -17.61 10.74 -5.07
CA ASN A 249 -18.86 11.13 -5.73
C ASN A 249 -19.12 10.09 -6.81
N ASN A 250 -20.22 9.37 -6.68
CA ASN A 250 -20.66 8.37 -7.64
C ASN A 250 -21.99 8.82 -8.25
N ASN A 251 -22.00 9.02 -9.57
CA ASN A 251 -23.20 9.28 -10.35
C ASN A 251 -23.46 8.09 -11.27
N ALA A 252 -24.58 7.43 -11.09
CA ALA A 252 -25.00 6.28 -11.88
C ALA A 252 -26.32 6.57 -12.59
N ASN A 253 -26.36 6.29 -13.90
CA ASN A 253 -27.56 6.36 -14.73
C ASN A 253 -27.90 4.95 -15.20
N ALA A 254 -29.03 4.44 -14.79
CA ALA A 254 -29.53 3.12 -15.21
C ALA A 254 -30.69 3.27 -16.17
N PHE A 255 -30.64 2.53 -17.27
CA PHE A 255 -31.75 2.34 -18.20
C PHE A 255 -32.13 0.87 -18.22
N GLY A 256 -33.40 0.59 -17.96
CA GLY A 256 -33.91 -0.78 -17.90
C GLY A 256 -35.11 -1.02 -18.79
N ASN A 257 -35.21 -2.25 -19.30
CA ASN A 257 -36.36 -2.78 -20.01
C ASN A 257 -36.89 -4.01 -19.28
N SER A 258 -38.22 -4.11 -19.17
CA SER A 258 -38.87 -5.31 -18.61
C SER A 258 -39.74 -6.00 -19.66
N TYR A 259 -39.73 -7.34 -19.56
CA TYR A 259 -40.48 -8.24 -20.44
C TYR A 259 -41.23 -9.27 -19.60
N LEU A 260 -42.39 -9.68 -20.07
CA LEU A 260 -43.15 -10.80 -19.54
C LEU A 260 -43.38 -11.79 -20.66
N ASP A 261 -42.94 -13.05 -20.48
CA ASP A 261 -43.05 -14.10 -21.49
C ASP A 261 -42.58 -13.62 -22.90
N THR A 262 -41.41 -12.94 -22.96
CA THR A 262 -40.78 -12.32 -24.11
C THR A 262 -41.45 -11.04 -24.65
N VAL A 263 -42.62 -10.65 -24.12
CA VAL A 263 -43.36 -9.46 -24.54
C VAL A 263 -42.85 -8.26 -23.73
N PHE A 264 -42.40 -7.22 -24.45
CA PHE A 264 -42.00 -5.94 -23.84
C PHE A 264 -43.15 -5.34 -23.03
N GLN A 265 -42.87 -4.93 -21.81
CA GLN A 265 -43.82 -4.31 -20.89
C GLN A 265 -43.58 -2.81 -20.76
N ASN A 266 -42.42 -2.44 -20.30
CA ASN A 266 -42.07 -1.03 -20.10
C ASN A 266 -40.54 -0.83 -20.11
N SER A 267 -40.13 0.42 -20.20
CA SER A 267 -38.77 0.88 -19.92
C SER A 267 -38.79 1.86 -18.74
N PHE A 268 -37.69 1.90 -18.02
CA PHE A 268 -37.50 2.86 -16.94
C PHE A 268 -36.08 3.42 -16.93
N THR A 269 -35.94 4.60 -16.35
CA THR A 269 -34.64 5.23 -16.13
C THR A 269 -34.53 5.57 -14.65
N GLN A 270 -33.36 5.28 -14.08
CA GLN A 270 -33.03 5.62 -12.70
C GLN A 270 -31.72 6.40 -12.68
N ASN A 271 -31.70 7.54 -12.00
CA ASN A 271 -30.51 8.32 -11.74
C ASN A 271 -30.21 8.27 -10.25
N GLN A 272 -28.97 7.93 -9.92
CA GLN A 272 -28.50 7.86 -8.54
C GLN A 272 -27.25 8.69 -8.39
N SER A 273 -27.19 9.52 -7.36
CA SER A 273 -25.99 10.25 -6.95
C SER A 273 -25.69 9.94 -5.50
N THR A 274 -24.47 9.49 -5.24
CA THR A 274 -24.00 9.13 -3.88
C THR A 274 -22.69 9.83 -3.61
N ASN A 275 -22.65 10.56 -2.51
CA ASN A 275 -21.45 11.25 -2.02
C ASN A 275 -21.06 10.71 -0.67
N GLY A 276 -19.77 10.64 -0.40
CA GLY A 276 -19.27 10.30 0.92
C GLY A 276 -17.93 10.93 1.23
N ASP A 277 -17.68 11.10 2.52
CA ASP A 277 -16.41 11.58 3.08
C ASP A 277 -16.14 10.74 4.32
N HIS A 278 -15.23 9.79 4.20
CA HIS A 278 -14.78 8.92 5.28
C HIS A 278 -13.37 9.33 5.70
N LYS A 279 -13.14 9.51 6.99
CA LYS A 279 -11.85 9.86 7.58
C LYS A 279 -11.48 8.82 8.62
N SER A 280 -10.20 8.52 8.72
CA SER A 280 -9.65 7.66 9.75
C SER A 280 -8.33 8.23 10.25
N ILE A 281 -8.18 8.27 11.58
CA ILE A 281 -6.95 8.68 12.25
C ILE A 281 -6.56 7.54 13.16
N GLY A 282 -5.37 6.99 12.95
CA GLY A 282 -4.79 5.94 13.78
C GLY A 282 -3.58 6.45 14.56
N SER A 283 -3.42 5.99 15.77
CA SER A 283 -2.19 6.14 16.53
C SER A 283 -1.84 4.85 17.26
N ASN A 284 -0.55 4.53 17.30
CA ASN A 284 -0.03 3.37 18.04
C ASN A 284 1.25 3.80 18.76
N VAL A 285 1.24 3.73 20.08
CA VAL A 285 2.44 3.82 20.91
C VAL A 285 2.87 2.41 21.27
N PHE A 286 4.12 2.07 21.00
CA PHE A 286 4.62 0.73 21.23
C PHE A 286 5.92 0.73 22.04
N TYR A 287 6.12 -0.36 22.79
CA TYR A 287 7.38 -0.73 23.41
C TYR A 287 7.69 -2.18 23.07
N LYS A 288 8.91 -2.45 22.61
CA LYS A 288 9.38 -3.79 22.26
C LYS A 288 10.65 -4.12 23.02
N TYR A 289 10.62 -5.21 23.77
CA TYR A 289 11.80 -5.86 24.35
C TYR A 289 12.13 -7.11 23.55
N TYR A 290 13.38 -7.23 23.12
CA TYR A 290 13.88 -8.40 22.40
C TYR A 290 15.22 -8.86 22.91
N ASP A 291 15.28 -10.01 23.60
CA ASP A 291 16.51 -10.67 24.02
C ASP A 291 16.84 -11.83 23.08
N LYS A 292 17.75 -11.58 22.14
CA LYS A 292 18.18 -12.55 21.13
C LYS A 292 18.85 -13.79 21.73
N VAL A 293 19.56 -13.64 22.85
CA VAL A 293 20.28 -14.74 23.51
C VAL A 293 19.32 -15.68 24.23
N LYS A 294 18.32 -15.13 24.91
CA LYS A 294 17.31 -15.89 25.64
C LYS A 294 16.07 -16.22 24.81
N ASN A 295 16.03 -15.79 23.54
CA ASN A 295 14.87 -15.90 22.63
C ASN A 295 13.56 -15.43 23.28
N LYS A 296 13.61 -14.29 24.01
CA LYS A 296 12.47 -13.69 24.68
C LYS A 296 12.04 -12.43 23.95
N ILE A 297 10.75 -12.34 23.68
CA ILE A 297 10.12 -11.16 23.09
C ILE A 297 8.99 -10.72 24.03
N PHE A 298 8.93 -9.42 24.29
CA PHE A 298 7.81 -8.78 24.95
C PHE A 298 7.45 -7.53 24.14
N ASP A 299 6.19 -7.42 23.75
CA ASP A 299 5.69 -6.35 22.88
C ASP A 299 4.40 -5.79 23.47
N VAL A 300 4.34 -4.49 23.66
CA VAL A 300 3.16 -3.76 24.13
C VAL A 300 2.79 -2.73 23.10
N ASN A 301 1.53 -2.72 22.71
CA ASN A 301 0.96 -1.75 21.76
C ASN A 301 -0.27 -1.11 22.38
N ILE A 302 -0.33 0.22 22.36
CA ILE A 302 -1.52 1.01 22.72
C ILE A 302 -2.02 1.66 21.45
N ILE A 303 -3.16 1.17 20.96
CA ILE A 303 -3.74 1.58 19.67
C ILE A 303 -4.99 2.41 19.94
N SER A 304 -5.10 3.55 19.30
CA SER A 304 -6.31 4.38 19.27
C SER A 304 -6.69 4.68 17.84
N ASN A 305 -7.96 4.43 17.52
CA ASN A 305 -8.54 4.73 16.21
C ASN A 305 -9.69 5.71 16.42
N GLY A 306 -9.68 6.81 15.65
CA GLY A 306 -10.76 7.80 15.59
C GLY A 306 -11.35 7.87 14.18
N LEU A 307 -12.64 8.08 14.09
CA LEU A 307 -13.40 8.31 12.85
C LEU A 307 -13.55 9.81 12.62
#